data_fa22c8e3415a752cb0357b87a2e7ce3f
#
_entry.id   fa22c8e3415a752cb0357b87a2e7ce3f
#
_cell.length_a   1.000
_cell.length_b   1.000
_cell.length_c   1.000
_cell.angle_alpha   90.00
_cell.angle_beta   90.00
_cell.angle_gamma   90.00
#
_symmetry.space_group_name_H-M   'P 1'
#
loop_
_entity.id
_entity.type
_entity.pdbx_description
1 polymer ?
#
loop_
_entity_poly.entity_id
_entity_poly.type
_entity_poly.pdbx_seq_one_letter_code
_entity_poly.pdbx_strand_id
1 'polypeptide(L)'
;WAHYIFGVCREMQKRGAKLSGFDTVFSGDVPLGAGLSSSAALESTFGFALNEIYNCGFDKKELVLIGQKTEHNYCGVNCGIMDQFASIFGKEGNLIRLDCSTMEYEYVPFHPQGYKVVLVDSVTKHELVDSPYNKRRQSCERAAAAIAVNHPQVKLLGDADLEMLEEVKGKISEEDYMRATYAIQENQRLVDTCEALKKGDYETVGKNIYATHHGMSKLYEVSTIELDFLNDIAKECGVTGSRIMGGGFGGCTINLVPEDKYDHFIETAVAKFKEKFGKEPKIYPVKISDGARRLN
;
A
#
# COMPACT_ATOMS: atom_id res chain seq x y z
N TRP A 1 -8.35 -14.64 -12.79
CA TRP A 1 -6.89 -14.69 -12.61
C TRP A 1 -6.13 -14.68 -13.95
N ALA A 2 -6.68 -15.33 -15.00
CA ALA A 2 -6.02 -15.39 -16.30
C ALA A 2 -5.84 -14.01 -16.97
N HIS A 3 -6.71 -13.03 -16.69
CA HIS A 3 -6.58 -11.67 -17.20
C HIS A 3 -5.28 -10.99 -16.78
N TYR A 4 -4.79 -11.27 -15.58
CA TYR A 4 -3.50 -10.76 -15.12
C TYR A 4 -2.36 -11.27 -15.99
N ILE A 5 -2.33 -12.57 -16.29
CA ILE A 5 -1.28 -13.18 -17.12
C ILE A 5 -1.38 -12.70 -18.58
N PHE A 6 -2.57 -12.77 -19.18
CA PHE A 6 -2.77 -12.33 -20.56
C PHE A 6 -2.56 -10.82 -20.74
N GLY A 7 -2.94 -10.03 -19.73
CA GLY A 7 -2.67 -8.60 -19.71
C GLY A 7 -1.18 -8.29 -19.72
N VAL A 8 -0.39 -8.97 -18.87
CA VAL A 8 1.07 -8.85 -18.86
C VAL A 8 1.64 -9.19 -20.24
N CYS A 9 1.27 -10.34 -20.82
CA CYS A 9 1.72 -10.72 -22.16
C CYS A 9 1.39 -9.64 -23.20
N ARG A 10 0.18 -9.11 -23.16
CA ARG A 10 -0.27 -8.09 -24.12
C ARG A 10 0.45 -6.76 -23.94
N GLU A 11 0.66 -6.32 -22.69
CA GLU A 11 1.42 -5.10 -22.43
C GLU A 11 2.89 -5.22 -22.82
N MET A 12 3.51 -6.39 -22.63
CA MET A 12 4.86 -6.69 -23.15
C MET A 12 4.90 -6.65 -24.68
N GLN A 13 3.93 -7.27 -25.36
CA GLN A 13 3.84 -7.25 -26.84
C GLN A 13 3.67 -5.83 -27.39
N LYS A 14 2.85 -4.99 -26.75
CA LYS A 14 2.71 -3.56 -27.13
C LYS A 14 4.03 -2.79 -27.07
N ARG A 15 4.97 -3.25 -26.23
CA ARG A 15 6.33 -2.70 -26.09
C ARG A 15 7.35 -3.40 -26.97
N GLY A 16 6.90 -4.26 -27.89
CA GLY A 16 7.75 -4.91 -28.87
C GLY A 16 8.26 -6.30 -28.52
N ALA A 17 7.88 -6.87 -27.36
CA ALA A 17 8.25 -8.23 -27.01
C ALA A 17 7.67 -9.24 -27.99
N LYS A 18 8.49 -10.18 -28.42
CA LYS A 18 8.11 -11.32 -29.29
C LYS A 18 7.88 -12.53 -28.41
N LEU A 19 6.67 -12.67 -27.88
CA LEU A 19 6.29 -13.81 -27.06
C LEU A 19 5.72 -14.91 -27.95
N SER A 20 6.07 -16.16 -27.67
CA SER A 20 5.47 -17.37 -28.24
C SER A 20 4.65 -18.09 -27.17
N GLY A 21 4.07 -19.26 -27.52
CA GLY A 21 3.36 -20.10 -26.54
C GLY A 21 4.31 -20.64 -25.47
N PHE A 22 3.80 -20.76 -24.25
CA PHE A 22 4.54 -21.33 -23.12
C PHE A 22 3.60 -22.15 -22.23
N ASP A 23 4.15 -23.17 -21.62
CA ASP A 23 3.52 -23.92 -20.55
C ASP A 23 4.11 -23.48 -19.21
N THR A 24 3.28 -23.31 -18.19
CA THR A 24 3.73 -22.84 -16.90
C THR A 24 3.00 -23.53 -15.76
N VAL A 25 3.72 -23.74 -14.67
CA VAL A 25 3.15 -24.07 -13.36
C VAL A 25 3.57 -22.99 -12.40
N PHE A 26 2.62 -22.42 -11.67
CA PHE A 26 2.89 -21.42 -10.65
C PHE A 26 2.14 -21.76 -9.37
N SER A 27 2.69 -21.31 -8.26
CA SER A 27 2.12 -21.44 -6.93
C SER A 27 2.37 -20.15 -6.16
N GLY A 28 1.54 -19.89 -5.16
CA GLY A 28 1.69 -18.72 -4.30
C GLY A 28 0.88 -18.87 -3.03
N ASP A 29 1.37 -18.27 -1.97
CA ASP A 29 0.78 -18.23 -0.63
C ASP A 29 0.28 -16.85 -0.22
N VAL A 30 0.35 -15.86 -1.13
CA VAL A 30 -0.21 -14.52 -0.89
C VAL A 30 -1.74 -14.64 -0.79
N PRO A 31 -2.33 -14.30 0.38
CA PRO A 31 -3.76 -14.48 0.60
C PRO A 31 -4.61 -13.65 -0.37
N LEU A 32 -5.61 -14.31 -0.95
CA LEU A 32 -6.54 -13.65 -1.89
C LEU A 32 -7.58 -12.82 -1.14
N GLY A 33 -7.82 -11.59 -1.59
CA GLY A 33 -8.87 -10.72 -1.04
C GLY A 33 -8.57 -10.12 0.33
N ALA A 34 -7.34 -10.26 0.83
CA ALA A 34 -6.89 -9.71 2.11
C ALA A 34 -6.22 -8.32 1.98
N GLY A 35 -6.25 -7.70 0.81
CA GLY A 35 -5.53 -6.43 0.55
C GLY A 35 -4.01 -6.58 0.48
N LEU A 36 -3.51 -7.79 0.24
CA LEU A 36 -2.07 -8.12 0.19
C LEU A 36 -1.52 -8.19 -1.23
N SER A 37 -2.22 -7.59 -2.19
CA SER A 37 -1.75 -7.38 -3.57
C SER A 37 -1.35 -8.66 -4.31
N SER A 38 -2.16 -9.73 -4.17
CA SER A 38 -1.92 -10.99 -4.87
C SER A 38 -1.93 -10.84 -6.40
N SER A 39 -2.66 -9.86 -6.94
CA SER A 39 -2.64 -9.51 -8.36
C SER A 39 -1.26 -9.00 -8.79
N ALA A 40 -0.74 -7.99 -8.09
CA ALA A 40 0.58 -7.43 -8.38
C ALA A 40 1.70 -8.47 -8.23
N ALA A 41 1.60 -9.38 -7.25
CA ALA A 41 2.53 -10.49 -7.09
C ALA A 41 2.52 -11.43 -8.32
N LEU A 42 1.32 -11.77 -8.82
CA LEU A 42 1.16 -12.63 -10.00
C LEU A 42 1.70 -11.93 -11.26
N GLU A 43 1.30 -10.68 -11.50
CA GLU A 43 1.74 -9.86 -12.64
C GLU A 43 3.25 -9.68 -12.67
N SER A 44 3.85 -9.33 -11.52
CA SER A 44 5.28 -9.13 -11.39
C SER A 44 6.07 -10.42 -11.64
N THR A 45 5.56 -11.55 -11.13
CA THR A 45 6.17 -12.86 -11.36
C THR A 45 6.16 -13.23 -12.84
N PHE A 46 5.02 -13.09 -13.51
CA PHE A 46 4.92 -13.39 -14.94
C PHE A 46 5.71 -12.38 -15.79
N GLY A 47 5.63 -11.09 -15.49
CA GLY A 47 6.42 -10.06 -16.18
C GLY A 47 7.91 -10.33 -16.09
N PHE A 48 8.43 -10.63 -14.91
CA PHE A 48 9.82 -10.97 -14.71
C PHE A 48 10.20 -12.27 -15.44
N ALA A 49 9.44 -13.35 -15.26
CA ALA A 49 9.75 -14.64 -15.87
C ALA A 49 9.75 -14.59 -17.40
N LEU A 50 8.74 -13.97 -18.00
CA LEU A 50 8.66 -13.83 -19.46
C LEU A 50 9.76 -12.91 -20.02
N ASN A 51 10.13 -11.85 -19.28
CA ASN A 51 11.25 -10.99 -19.64
C ASN A 51 12.56 -11.78 -19.75
N GLU A 52 12.82 -12.66 -18.77
CA GLU A 52 14.00 -13.54 -18.77
C GLU A 52 13.94 -14.62 -19.86
N ILE A 53 12.81 -15.34 -19.96
CA ILE A 53 12.66 -16.48 -20.89
C ILE A 53 12.80 -16.04 -22.35
N TYR A 54 12.19 -14.90 -22.70
CA TYR A 54 12.19 -14.40 -24.09
C TYR A 54 13.24 -13.32 -24.34
N ASN A 55 14.11 -13.02 -23.37
CA ASN A 55 15.16 -11.99 -23.46
C ASN A 55 14.60 -10.66 -23.99
N CYS A 56 13.48 -10.19 -23.40
CA CYS A 56 12.79 -8.99 -23.88
C CYS A 56 13.57 -7.70 -23.60
N GLY A 57 14.45 -7.69 -22.59
CA GLY A 57 15.30 -6.56 -22.24
C GLY A 57 14.62 -5.43 -21.48
N PHE A 58 13.44 -5.65 -20.91
CA PHE A 58 12.76 -4.66 -20.09
C PHE A 58 13.48 -4.47 -18.75
N ASP A 59 13.64 -3.23 -18.34
CA ASP A 59 14.15 -2.91 -17.02
C ASP A 59 13.08 -3.09 -15.93
N LYS A 60 13.48 -2.97 -14.66
CA LYS A 60 12.57 -3.14 -13.53
C LYS A 60 11.42 -2.14 -13.51
N LYS A 61 11.65 -0.88 -13.91
CA LYS A 61 10.60 0.15 -13.96
C LYS A 61 9.59 -0.14 -15.06
N GLU A 62 10.06 -0.63 -16.20
CA GLU A 62 9.18 -1.07 -17.28
C GLU A 62 8.30 -2.25 -16.87
N LEU A 63 8.85 -3.23 -16.12
CA LEU A 63 8.06 -4.34 -15.57
C LEU A 63 6.98 -3.86 -14.59
N VAL A 64 7.27 -2.88 -13.73
CA VAL A 64 6.27 -2.24 -12.86
C VAL A 64 5.14 -1.62 -13.67
N LEU A 65 5.48 -0.87 -14.73
CA LEU A 65 4.49 -0.24 -15.60
C LEU A 65 3.68 -1.25 -16.41
N ILE A 66 4.27 -2.37 -16.79
CA ILE A 66 3.57 -3.48 -17.46
C ILE A 66 2.49 -4.04 -16.52
N GLY A 67 2.82 -4.33 -15.26
CA GLY A 67 1.86 -4.79 -14.25
C GLY A 67 0.73 -3.76 -14.04
N GLN A 68 1.06 -2.50 -13.76
CA GLN A 68 0.06 -1.46 -13.58
C GLN A 68 -0.88 -1.32 -14.80
N LYS A 69 -0.34 -1.33 -16.02
CA LYS A 69 -1.16 -1.24 -17.24
C LYS A 69 -2.00 -2.48 -17.49
N THR A 70 -1.58 -3.62 -16.97
CA THR A 70 -2.39 -4.83 -16.95
C THR A 70 -3.65 -4.63 -16.10
N GLU A 71 -3.52 -4.14 -14.88
CA GLU A 71 -4.66 -3.81 -14.02
C GLU A 71 -5.61 -2.81 -14.69
N HIS A 72 -5.08 -1.71 -15.23
CA HIS A 72 -5.87 -0.66 -15.87
C HIS A 72 -6.63 -1.15 -17.11
N ASN A 73 -5.94 -1.87 -18.00
CA ASN A 73 -6.45 -2.15 -19.34
C ASN A 73 -7.22 -3.48 -19.43
N TYR A 74 -6.97 -4.42 -18.50
CA TYR A 74 -7.51 -5.78 -18.61
C TYR A 74 -8.29 -6.22 -17.36
N CYS A 75 -8.06 -5.58 -16.22
CA CYS A 75 -8.77 -5.90 -14.98
C CYS A 75 -9.73 -4.80 -14.53
N GLY A 76 -9.71 -3.62 -15.16
CA GLY A 76 -10.62 -2.52 -14.86
C GLY A 76 -10.33 -1.79 -13.54
N VAL A 77 -9.14 -1.97 -12.97
CA VAL A 77 -8.73 -1.37 -11.70
C VAL A 77 -7.73 -0.24 -11.94
N ASN A 78 -8.11 1.00 -11.63
CA ASN A 78 -7.22 2.17 -11.74
C ASN A 78 -6.30 2.30 -10.51
N CYS A 79 -5.49 1.27 -10.24
CA CYS A 79 -4.55 1.25 -9.13
C CYS A 79 -3.36 2.20 -9.33
N GLY A 80 -2.67 2.53 -8.21
CA GLY A 80 -1.34 3.13 -8.23
C GLY A 80 -0.26 2.13 -8.66
N ILE A 81 1.02 2.50 -8.50
CA ILE A 81 2.17 1.64 -8.86
C ILE A 81 2.81 0.94 -7.65
N MET A 82 2.36 1.24 -6.44
CA MET A 82 3.02 0.86 -5.19
C MET A 82 3.23 -0.65 -5.08
N ASP A 83 2.21 -1.42 -5.37
CA ASP A 83 2.22 -2.86 -5.17
C ASP A 83 3.12 -3.59 -6.16
N GLN A 84 3.05 -3.23 -7.44
CA GLN A 84 3.95 -3.74 -8.47
C GLN A 84 5.39 -3.30 -8.20
N PHE A 85 5.57 -2.05 -7.73
CA PHE A 85 6.90 -1.56 -7.38
C PHE A 85 7.50 -2.35 -6.23
N ALA A 86 6.75 -2.58 -5.15
CA ALA A 86 7.18 -3.37 -4.01
C ALA A 86 7.52 -4.82 -4.41
N SER A 87 6.71 -5.43 -5.28
CA SER A 87 6.92 -6.80 -5.76
C SER A 87 8.19 -6.95 -6.63
N ILE A 88 8.57 -5.92 -7.38
CA ILE A 88 9.76 -5.96 -8.26
C ILE A 88 11.04 -5.46 -7.56
N PHE A 89 10.91 -4.39 -6.75
CA PHE A 89 12.04 -3.71 -6.13
C PHE A 89 12.28 -4.09 -4.67
N GLY A 90 11.47 -4.98 -4.08
CA GLY A 90 11.66 -5.45 -2.72
C GLY A 90 13.13 -5.80 -2.43
N LYS A 91 13.62 -5.48 -1.24
CA LYS A 91 14.97 -5.77 -0.80
C LYS A 91 14.96 -6.17 0.68
N GLU A 92 15.52 -7.33 0.99
CA GLU A 92 15.58 -7.82 2.37
C GLU A 92 16.20 -6.77 3.30
N GLY A 93 15.59 -6.59 4.47
CA GLY A 93 16.04 -5.64 5.49
C GLY A 93 15.84 -4.16 5.15
N ASN A 94 15.04 -3.83 4.11
CA ASN A 94 14.80 -2.45 3.72
C ASN A 94 13.32 -2.18 3.44
N LEU A 95 12.85 -0.99 3.80
CA LEU A 95 11.62 -0.41 3.29
C LEU A 95 11.93 0.42 2.05
N ILE A 96 10.94 0.63 1.21
CA ILE A 96 11.06 1.48 0.02
C ILE A 96 10.30 2.78 0.28
N ARG A 97 10.99 3.91 0.21
CA ARG A 97 10.38 5.21 0.02
C ARG A 97 10.28 5.47 -1.46
N LEU A 98 9.07 5.60 -1.96
CA LEU A 98 8.78 5.75 -3.40
C LEU A 98 8.05 7.07 -3.66
N ASP A 99 8.56 7.85 -4.59
CA ASP A 99 7.78 8.89 -5.27
C ASP A 99 6.99 8.25 -6.41
N CYS A 100 5.68 8.15 -6.24
CA CYS A 100 4.80 7.52 -7.23
C CYS A 100 4.65 8.32 -8.52
N SER A 101 5.04 9.60 -8.56
CA SER A 101 4.95 10.46 -9.74
C SER A 101 6.15 10.31 -10.66
N THR A 102 7.35 10.18 -10.08
CA THR A 102 8.63 10.10 -10.82
C THR A 102 9.21 8.69 -10.88
N MET A 103 8.73 7.77 -10.03
CA MET A 103 9.33 6.48 -9.73
C MET A 103 10.78 6.60 -9.22
N GLU A 104 11.12 7.72 -8.61
CA GLU A 104 12.33 7.83 -7.80
C GLU A 104 12.11 7.16 -6.45
N TYR A 105 13.13 6.47 -5.97
CA TYR A 105 13.01 5.72 -4.74
C TYR A 105 14.32 5.67 -3.96
N GLU A 106 14.21 5.45 -2.65
CA GLU A 106 15.33 5.11 -1.79
C GLU A 106 15.01 3.90 -0.93
N TYR A 107 16.05 3.14 -0.58
CA TYR A 107 15.94 2.09 0.43
C TYR A 107 16.22 2.67 1.80
N VAL A 108 15.28 2.49 2.70
CA VAL A 108 15.39 2.87 4.11
C VAL A 108 15.64 1.62 4.92
N PRO A 109 16.78 1.47 5.59
CA PRO A 109 17.09 0.31 6.41
C PRO A 109 16.01 0.07 7.48
N PHE A 110 15.59 -1.20 7.61
CA PHE A 110 14.60 -1.60 8.59
C PHE A 110 15.00 -2.92 9.23
N HIS A 111 15.59 -2.82 10.41
CA HIS A 111 16.05 -3.94 11.22
C HIS A 111 15.49 -3.80 12.64
N PRO A 112 14.18 -4.01 12.82
CA PRO A 112 13.50 -3.75 14.09
C PRO A 112 13.84 -4.81 15.13
N GLN A 113 15.03 -4.70 15.75
CA GLN A 113 15.42 -5.59 16.85
C GLN A 113 14.44 -5.45 18.01
N GLY A 114 13.96 -6.57 18.54
CA GLY A 114 12.97 -6.60 19.61
C GLY A 114 11.52 -6.36 19.15
N TYR A 115 11.28 -6.32 17.83
CA TYR A 115 9.94 -6.16 17.26
C TYR A 115 9.62 -7.20 16.19
N LYS A 116 8.35 -7.53 16.07
CA LYS A 116 7.79 -8.32 14.97
C LYS A 116 6.83 -7.45 14.16
N VAL A 117 6.82 -7.67 12.84
CA VAL A 117 5.80 -7.11 11.96
C VAL A 117 4.75 -8.18 11.71
N VAL A 118 3.49 -7.84 11.95
CA VAL A 118 2.37 -8.76 11.76
C VAL A 118 1.20 -8.05 11.10
N LEU A 119 0.57 -8.75 10.16
CA LEU A 119 -0.67 -8.31 9.57
C LEU A 119 -1.84 -9.02 10.26
N VAL A 120 -2.88 -8.27 10.57
CA VAL A 120 -4.12 -8.80 11.12
C VAL A 120 -5.24 -8.49 10.15
N ASP A 121 -5.73 -9.53 9.47
CA ASP A 121 -6.79 -9.44 8.46
C ASP A 121 -8.16 -9.41 9.13
N SER A 122 -8.90 -8.35 8.89
CA SER A 122 -10.27 -8.18 9.38
C SER A 122 -11.28 -9.16 8.76
N VAL A 123 -10.85 -9.95 7.77
CA VAL A 123 -11.73 -10.86 7.01
C VAL A 123 -12.96 -10.12 6.44
N THR A 124 -12.84 -8.82 6.26
CA THR A 124 -13.82 -7.98 5.57
C THR A 124 -13.40 -7.88 4.12
N LYS A 125 -14.27 -8.34 3.22
CA LYS A 125 -13.96 -8.35 1.79
C LYS A 125 -13.68 -6.94 1.30
N HIS A 126 -12.62 -6.81 0.55
CA HIS A 126 -12.19 -5.60 -0.09
C HIS A 126 -12.47 -5.70 -1.60
N GLU A 127 -13.47 -4.98 -2.08
CA GLU A 127 -13.79 -4.88 -3.50
C GLU A 127 -13.38 -3.50 -4.00
N LEU A 128 -12.22 -3.40 -4.66
CA LEU A 128 -11.69 -2.12 -5.17
C LEU A 128 -12.49 -1.59 -6.38
N VAL A 129 -13.05 -2.48 -7.19
CA VAL A 129 -13.67 -2.11 -8.48
C VAL A 129 -14.85 -1.17 -8.29
N ASP A 130 -15.71 -1.44 -7.29
CA ASP A 130 -16.90 -0.61 -6.97
C ASP A 130 -16.72 0.23 -5.67
N SER A 131 -15.50 0.33 -5.17
CA SER A 131 -15.24 1.01 -3.91
C SER A 131 -15.29 2.55 -4.06
N PRO A 132 -15.55 3.26 -2.95
CA PRO A 132 -15.43 4.72 -2.92
C PRO A 132 -14.00 5.25 -3.15
N TYR A 133 -13.01 4.39 -3.39
CA TYR A 133 -11.62 4.75 -3.63
C TYR A 133 -11.46 5.80 -4.74
N ASN A 134 -12.14 5.63 -5.86
CA ASN A 134 -12.11 6.61 -6.96
C ASN A 134 -12.61 7.99 -6.52
N LYS A 135 -13.58 8.05 -5.59
CA LYS A 135 -14.08 9.33 -5.04
C LYS A 135 -13.00 10.04 -4.21
N ARG A 136 -12.16 9.28 -3.46
CA ARG A 136 -11.03 9.84 -2.69
C ARG A 136 -10.02 10.49 -3.60
N ARG A 137 -9.64 9.79 -4.67
CA ARG A 137 -8.75 10.31 -5.70
C ARG A 137 -9.30 11.58 -6.35
N GLN A 138 -10.57 11.58 -6.74
CA GLN A 138 -11.23 12.76 -7.31
C GLN A 138 -11.24 13.96 -6.35
N SER A 139 -11.45 13.74 -5.04
CA SER A 139 -11.35 14.80 -4.03
C SER A 139 -9.95 15.43 -4.01
N CYS A 140 -8.91 14.61 -4.04
CA CYS A 140 -7.53 15.09 -4.09
C CYS A 140 -7.24 15.86 -5.39
N GLU A 141 -7.75 15.38 -6.52
CA GLU A 141 -7.58 16.04 -7.82
C GLU A 141 -8.30 17.41 -7.87
N ARG A 142 -9.51 17.52 -7.31
CA ARG A 142 -10.24 18.80 -7.22
C ARG A 142 -9.52 19.80 -6.31
N ALA A 143 -9.01 19.36 -5.17
CA ALA A 143 -8.25 20.21 -4.27
C ALA A 143 -6.95 20.72 -4.92
N ALA A 144 -6.19 19.83 -5.57
CA ALA A 144 -4.98 20.20 -6.29
C ALA A 144 -5.29 21.22 -7.42
N ALA A 145 -6.36 21.00 -8.19
CA ALA A 145 -6.77 21.92 -9.24
C ALA A 145 -7.17 23.31 -8.69
N ALA A 146 -7.84 23.36 -7.53
CA ALA A 146 -8.18 24.62 -6.88
C ALA A 146 -6.92 25.37 -6.40
N ILE A 147 -5.96 24.67 -5.81
CA ILE A 147 -4.67 25.24 -5.38
C ILE A 147 -3.87 25.76 -6.58
N ALA A 148 -3.85 25.00 -7.68
CA ALA A 148 -3.11 25.36 -8.89
C ALA A 148 -3.53 26.69 -9.52
N VAL A 149 -4.73 27.20 -9.23
CA VAL A 149 -5.18 28.52 -9.70
C VAL A 149 -4.27 29.65 -9.20
N ASN A 150 -3.85 29.58 -7.92
CA ASN A 150 -2.96 30.56 -7.29
C ASN A 150 -1.50 30.09 -7.33
N HIS A 151 -1.25 28.79 -7.40
CA HIS A 151 0.07 28.14 -7.32
C HIS A 151 0.28 27.21 -8.55
N PRO A 152 0.60 27.78 -9.75
CA PRO A 152 0.67 26.98 -11.00
C PRO A 152 1.71 25.85 -11.01
N GLN A 153 2.65 25.84 -10.07
CA GLN A 153 3.63 24.76 -9.87
C GLN A 153 3.00 23.51 -9.27
N VAL A 154 1.87 23.62 -8.57
CA VAL A 154 1.16 22.49 -7.96
C VAL A 154 0.42 21.73 -9.04
N LYS A 155 0.88 20.51 -9.33
CA LYS A 155 0.23 19.58 -10.26
C LYS A 155 -0.50 18.46 -9.53
N LEU A 156 0.03 18.05 -8.39
CA LEU A 156 -0.51 17.04 -7.51
C LEU A 156 -0.51 17.56 -6.07
N LEU A 157 -1.30 16.98 -5.17
CA LEU A 157 -1.28 17.35 -3.75
C LEU A 157 0.09 17.12 -3.08
N GLY A 158 0.94 16.28 -3.67
CA GLY A 158 2.32 16.12 -3.24
C GLY A 158 3.17 17.39 -3.39
N ASP A 159 2.78 18.31 -4.25
CA ASP A 159 3.46 19.59 -4.50
C ASP A 159 2.93 20.73 -3.60
N ALA A 160 1.85 20.46 -2.83
CA ALA A 160 1.17 21.45 -2.03
C ALA A 160 1.50 21.31 -0.53
N ASP A 161 1.36 22.41 0.18
CA ASP A 161 1.40 22.44 1.64
C ASP A 161 0.03 22.86 2.24
N LEU A 162 -0.07 22.87 3.56
CA LEU A 162 -1.28 23.22 4.27
C LEU A 162 -1.68 24.70 4.15
N GLU A 163 -0.72 25.59 3.94
CA GLU A 163 -0.96 27.04 3.78
C GLU A 163 -1.67 27.28 2.44
N MET A 164 -1.16 26.66 1.37
CA MET A 164 -1.80 26.68 0.04
C MET A 164 -3.22 26.09 0.06
N LEU A 165 -3.43 25.02 0.84
CA LEU A 165 -4.76 24.42 1.00
C LEU A 165 -5.74 25.34 1.74
N GLU A 166 -5.28 26.02 2.80
CA GLU A 166 -6.11 26.97 3.56
C GLU A 166 -6.60 28.14 2.69
N GLU A 167 -5.78 28.63 1.74
CA GLU A 167 -6.17 29.70 0.81
C GLU A 167 -7.41 29.34 -0.05
N VAL A 168 -7.65 28.04 -0.28
CA VAL A 168 -8.75 27.55 -1.12
C VAL A 168 -9.89 26.92 -0.33
N LYS A 169 -9.83 26.89 1.00
CA LYS A 169 -10.84 26.29 1.88
C LYS A 169 -12.28 26.68 1.57
N GLY A 170 -12.52 27.97 1.27
CA GLY A 170 -13.84 28.47 0.91
C GLY A 170 -14.25 28.20 -0.55
N LYS A 171 -13.37 27.60 -1.37
CA LYS A 171 -13.58 27.36 -2.82
C LYS A 171 -13.79 25.89 -3.15
N ILE A 172 -13.56 24.99 -2.20
CA ILE A 172 -13.75 23.54 -2.34
C ILE A 172 -14.74 23.05 -1.28
N SER A 173 -15.25 21.82 -1.45
CA SER A 173 -16.12 21.23 -0.44
C SER A 173 -15.34 20.90 0.85
N GLU A 174 -16.06 20.87 1.99
CA GLU A 174 -15.48 20.45 3.26
C GLU A 174 -14.87 19.05 3.17
N GLU A 175 -15.52 18.15 2.46
CA GLU A 175 -15.05 16.80 2.18
C GLU A 175 -13.72 16.80 1.42
N ASP A 176 -13.59 17.61 0.36
CA ASP A 176 -12.36 17.73 -0.41
C ASP A 176 -11.22 18.34 0.42
N TYR A 177 -11.54 19.37 1.23
CA TYR A 177 -10.59 20.00 2.13
C TYR A 177 -10.07 19.00 3.18
N MET A 178 -10.95 18.23 3.80
CA MET A 178 -10.60 17.23 4.81
C MET A 178 -9.70 16.13 4.24
N ARG A 179 -10.04 15.60 3.06
CA ARG A 179 -9.24 14.57 2.37
C ARG A 179 -7.89 15.08 1.90
N ALA A 180 -7.84 16.30 1.35
CA ALA A 180 -6.59 16.94 0.96
C ALA A 180 -5.69 17.21 2.16
N THR A 181 -6.27 17.66 3.29
CA THR A 181 -5.53 17.84 4.55
C THR A 181 -4.80 16.56 4.95
N TYR A 182 -5.50 15.42 4.91
CA TYR A 182 -4.87 14.13 5.21
C TYR A 182 -3.71 13.84 4.25
N ALA A 183 -3.93 13.98 2.94
CA ALA A 183 -2.93 13.63 1.93
C ALA A 183 -1.65 14.46 2.06
N ILE A 184 -1.79 15.77 2.32
CA ILE A 184 -0.64 16.68 2.52
C ILE A 184 0.10 16.34 3.82
N GLN A 185 -0.63 16.11 4.92
CA GLN A 185 -0.02 15.72 6.20
C GLN A 185 0.69 14.39 6.11
N GLU A 186 0.17 13.44 5.33
CA GLU A 186 0.75 12.11 5.18
C GLU A 186 2.10 12.16 4.44
N ASN A 187 2.26 13.05 3.46
CA ASN A 187 3.55 13.25 2.80
C ASN A 187 4.64 13.68 3.79
N GLN A 188 4.34 14.66 4.66
CA GLN A 188 5.31 15.08 5.70
C GLN A 188 5.57 13.96 6.70
N ARG A 189 4.52 13.26 7.14
CA ARG A 189 4.63 12.14 8.07
C ARG A 189 5.47 10.99 7.52
N LEU A 190 5.40 10.75 6.21
CA LEU A 190 6.28 9.77 5.54
C LEU A 190 7.75 10.16 5.67
N VAL A 191 8.08 11.44 5.43
CA VAL A 191 9.46 11.94 5.56
C VAL A 191 9.95 11.78 7.00
N ASP A 192 9.16 12.21 7.97
CA ASP A 192 9.49 12.13 9.40
C ASP A 192 9.68 10.66 9.84
N THR A 193 8.84 9.76 9.31
CA THR A 193 8.95 8.31 9.59
C THR A 193 10.24 7.73 9.01
N CYS A 194 10.63 8.11 7.81
CA CYS A 194 11.89 7.66 7.20
C CYS A 194 13.10 8.14 8.02
N GLU A 195 13.10 9.37 8.49
CA GLU A 195 14.16 9.90 9.33
C GLU A 195 14.21 9.22 10.71
N ALA A 196 13.07 8.91 11.30
CA ALA A 196 12.98 8.14 12.54
C ALA A 196 13.53 6.71 12.36
N LEU A 197 13.17 6.05 11.25
CA LEU A 197 13.69 4.72 10.90
C LEU A 197 15.22 4.70 10.77
N LYS A 198 15.81 5.69 10.07
CA LYS A 198 17.27 5.83 9.92
C LYS A 198 17.98 5.97 11.26
N LYS A 199 17.30 6.52 12.27
CA LYS A 199 17.81 6.71 13.64
C LYS A 199 17.51 5.54 14.57
N GLY A 200 16.70 4.56 14.14
CA GLY A 200 16.20 3.47 14.99
C GLY A 200 15.18 3.92 16.04
N ASP A 201 14.54 5.08 15.85
CA ASP A 201 13.52 5.64 16.75
C ASP A 201 12.15 5.02 16.44
N TYR A 202 11.94 3.79 16.91
CA TYR A 202 10.70 3.06 16.69
C TYR A 202 9.51 3.64 17.48
N GLU A 203 9.74 4.44 18.52
CA GLU A 203 8.65 5.14 19.20
C GLU A 203 8.02 6.21 18.29
N THR A 204 8.85 7.04 17.66
CA THR A 204 8.38 8.05 16.70
C THR A 204 7.74 7.38 15.48
N VAL A 205 8.33 6.29 14.97
CA VAL A 205 7.72 5.48 13.89
C VAL A 205 6.32 5.03 14.30
N GLY A 206 6.16 4.47 15.49
CA GLY A 206 4.87 3.99 15.98
C GLY A 206 3.83 5.11 16.12
N LYS A 207 4.20 6.25 16.69
CA LYS A 207 3.33 7.44 16.77
C LYS A 207 2.84 7.89 15.40
N ASN A 208 3.74 7.93 14.42
CA ASN A 208 3.40 8.29 13.04
C ASN A 208 2.47 7.26 12.39
N ILE A 209 2.69 5.97 12.60
CA ILE A 209 1.83 4.89 12.11
C ILE A 209 0.41 5.04 12.67
N TYR A 210 0.24 5.31 13.97
CA TYR A 210 -1.07 5.57 14.57
C TYR A 210 -1.71 6.86 14.05
N ALA A 211 -0.94 7.91 13.85
CA ALA A 211 -1.43 9.16 13.26
C ALA A 211 -1.91 8.95 11.81
N THR A 212 -1.19 8.14 11.02
CA THR A 212 -1.64 7.69 9.69
C THR A 212 -3.00 6.99 9.78
N HIS A 213 -3.15 6.01 10.68
CA HIS A 213 -4.42 5.30 10.84
C HIS A 213 -5.56 6.26 11.19
N HIS A 214 -5.33 7.18 12.13
CA HIS A 214 -6.32 8.18 12.51
C HIS A 214 -6.73 9.05 11.30
N GLY A 215 -5.76 9.51 10.52
CA GLY A 215 -6.04 10.28 9.29
C GLY A 215 -6.80 9.46 8.25
N MET A 216 -6.44 8.20 8.04
CA MET A 216 -7.14 7.28 7.14
C MET A 216 -8.59 7.04 7.59
N SER A 217 -8.83 6.92 8.91
CA SER A 217 -10.15 6.67 9.46
C SER A 217 -11.02 7.92 9.48
N LYS A 218 -10.51 9.08 9.93
CA LYS A 218 -11.32 10.26 10.26
C LYS A 218 -11.31 11.34 9.19
N LEU A 219 -10.22 11.47 8.42
CA LEU A 219 -10.08 12.52 7.40
C LEU A 219 -10.25 11.98 5.99
N TYR A 220 -9.67 10.82 5.70
CA TYR A 220 -9.75 10.20 4.39
C TYR A 220 -10.91 9.20 4.26
N GLU A 221 -11.47 8.77 5.37
CA GLU A 221 -12.66 7.92 5.50
C GLU A 221 -12.55 6.62 4.69
N VAL A 222 -11.43 5.91 4.85
CA VAL A 222 -11.18 4.62 4.20
C VAL A 222 -11.11 3.45 5.19
N SER A 223 -11.39 3.70 6.48
CA SER A 223 -11.46 2.64 7.49
C SER A 223 -12.81 1.94 7.49
N THR A 224 -12.85 0.83 8.20
CA THR A 224 -14.07 0.12 8.59
C THR A 224 -14.10 -0.03 10.10
N ILE A 225 -15.27 -0.37 10.65
CA ILE A 225 -15.43 -0.60 12.09
C ILE A 225 -14.53 -1.73 12.59
N GLU A 226 -14.26 -2.73 11.74
CA GLU A 226 -13.37 -3.85 12.06
C GLU A 226 -11.90 -3.40 12.12
N LEU A 227 -11.46 -2.57 11.16
CA LEU A 227 -10.09 -2.06 11.12
C LEU A 227 -9.81 -1.09 12.27
N ASP A 228 -10.75 -0.18 12.56
CA ASP A 228 -10.65 0.71 13.73
C ASP A 228 -10.60 -0.10 15.02
N PHE A 229 -11.40 -1.15 15.14
CA PHE A 229 -11.41 -2.01 16.32
C PHE A 229 -10.09 -2.77 16.51
N LEU A 230 -9.51 -3.30 15.44
CA LEU A 230 -8.19 -3.94 15.50
C LEU A 230 -7.09 -2.94 15.91
N ASN A 231 -7.16 -1.71 15.41
CA ASN A 231 -6.24 -0.65 15.81
C ASN A 231 -6.38 -0.27 17.28
N ASP A 232 -7.60 -0.23 17.82
CA ASP A 232 -7.87 0.04 19.24
C ASP A 232 -7.32 -1.09 20.12
N ILE A 233 -7.53 -2.36 19.76
CA ILE A 233 -6.91 -3.50 20.45
C ILE A 233 -5.40 -3.41 20.45
N ALA A 234 -4.79 -3.02 19.32
CA ALA A 234 -3.35 -2.85 19.24
C ALA A 234 -2.85 -1.80 20.25
N LYS A 235 -3.56 -0.67 20.39
CA LYS A 235 -3.25 0.36 21.41
C LYS A 235 -3.39 -0.18 22.83
N GLU A 236 -4.50 -0.87 23.13
CA GLU A 236 -4.74 -1.47 24.45
C GLU A 236 -3.65 -2.46 24.86
N CYS A 237 -3.15 -3.27 23.90
CA CYS A 237 -2.07 -4.23 24.12
C CYS A 237 -0.68 -3.59 24.14
N GLY A 238 -0.57 -2.27 23.93
CA GLY A 238 0.71 -1.55 23.91
C GLY A 238 1.58 -1.90 22.72
N VAL A 239 0.96 -2.19 21.56
CA VAL A 239 1.64 -2.32 20.27
C VAL A 239 2.23 -0.97 19.90
N THR A 240 3.46 -0.95 19.41
CA THR A 240 4.19 0.29 19.13
C THR A 240 3.54 1.12 18.03
N GLY A 241 3.02 0.49 16.98
CA GLY A 241 2.32 1.17 15.89
C GLY A 241 1.39 0.23 15.14
N SER A 242 0.21 0.72 14.78
CA SER A 242 -0.79 -0.01 14.00
C SER A 242 -1.51 0.92 13.04
N ARG A 243 -1.70 0.50 11.79
CA ARG A 243 -2.49 1.21 10.79
C ARG A 243 -3.10 0.28 9.76
N ILE A 244 -4.05 0.79 9.01
CA ILE A 244 -4.56 0.14 7.79
C ILE A 244 -3.42 -0.08 6.82
N MET A 245 -3.38 -1.24 6.18
CA MET A 245 -2.49 -1.55 5.07
C MET A 245 -3.22 -1.33 3.74
N GLY A 246 -2.56 -0.67 2.78
CA GLY A 246 -3.13 -0.39 1.47
C GLY A 246 -4.23 0.67 1.46
N GLY A 247 -5.18 0.53 0.54
CA GLY A 247 -6.22 1.53 0.26
C GLY A 247 -7.40 1.59 1.24
N GLY A 248 -7.47 0.71 2.23
CA GLY A 248 -8.58 0.65 3.19
C GLY A 248 -9.80 -0.10 2.67
N PHE A 249 -10.98 0.20 3.20
CA PHE A 249 -12.28 -0.44 2.93
C PHE A 249 -12.34 -1.94 3.29
N GLY A 250 -11.46 -2.42 4.13
CA GLY A 250 -11.28 -3.81 4.54
C GLY A 250 -9.80 -4.22 4.48
N GLY A 251 -9.55 -5.54 4.46
CA GLY A 251 -8.21 -6.10 4.46
C GLY A 251 -7.54 -6.06 5.84
N CYS A 252 -6.25 -5.76 5.88
CA CYS A 252 -5.41 -5.92 7.06
C CYS A 252 -5.05 -4.61 7.76
N THR A 253 -4.76 -4.72 9.06
CA THR A 253 -3.86 -3.78 9.74
C THR A 253 -2.42 -4.30 9.66
N ILE A 254 -1.44 -3.39 9.54
CA ILE A 254 -0.02 -3.69 9.73
C ILE A 254 0.40 -3.18 11.10
N ASN A 255 1.09 -4.02 11.86
CA ASN A 255 1.39 -3.79 13.26
C ASN A 255 2.89 -4.00 13.51
N LEU A 256 3.51 -3.03 14.18
CA LEU A 256 4.86 -3.11 14.71
C LEU A 256 4.78 -3.47 16.19
N VAL A 257 4.99 -4.72 16.53
CA VAL A 257 4.69 -5.30 17.84
C VAL A 257 5.98 -5.62 18.60
N PRO A 258 6.17 -5.10 19.82
CA PRO A 258 7.27 -5.56 20.69
C PRO A 258 7.21 -7.08 20.88
N GLU A 259 8.34 -7.76 20.84
CA GLU A 259 8.37 -9.24 20.91
C GLU A 259 7.75 -9.79 22.20
N ASP A 260 7.95 -9.10 23.31
CA ASP A 260 7.38 -9.44 24.62
C ASP A 260 5.86 -9.28 24.71
N LYS A 261 5.25 -8.52 23.78
CA LYS A 261 3.80 -8.28 23.72
C LYS A 261 3.11 -9.07 22.61
N TYR A 262 3.89 -9.76 21.79
CA TYR A 262 3.38 -10.36 20.56
C TYR A 262 2.26 -11.38 20.83
N ASP A 263 2.50 -12.37 21.69
CA ASP A 263 1.53 -13.43 21.96
C ASP A 263 0.26 -12.87 22.61
N HIS A 264 0.42 -11.97 23.60
CA HIS A 264 -0.72 -11.28 24.24
C HIS A 264 -1.56 -10.47 23.24
N PHE A 265 -0.92 -9.75 22.31
CA PHE A 265 -1.63 -9.01 21.27
C PHE A 265 -2.43 -9.94 20.37
N ILE A 266 -1.81 -11.03 19.88
CA ILE A 266 -2.48 -11.96 18.96
C ILE A 266 -3.68 -12.64 19.63
N GLU A 267 -3.50 -13.18 20.83
CA GLU A 267 -4.56 -13.82 21.60
C GLU A 267 -5.72 -12.85 21.87
N THR A 268 -5.42 -11.63 22.28
CA THR A 268 -6.43 -10.58 22.55
C THR A 268 -7.15 -10.18 21.27
N ALA A 269 -6.43 -9.99 20.17
CA ALA A 269 -7.03 -9.62 18.89
C ALA A 269 -8.00 -10.70 18.40
N VAL A 270 -7.58 -11.97 18.43
CA VAL A 270 -8.44 -13.09 18.03
C VAL A 270 -9.69 -13.19 18.91
N ALA A 271 -9.51 -13.17 20.24
CA ALA A 271 -10.62 -13.33 21.19
C ALA A 271 -11.65 -12.20 21.08
N LYS A 272 -11.19 -10.94 21.20
CA LYS A 272 -12.09 -9.76 21.18
C LYS A 272 -12.75 -9.56 19.82
N PHE A 273 -12.01 -9.81 18.74
CA PHE A 273 -12.56 -9.67 17.39
C PHE A 273 -13.65 -10.71 17.12
N LYS A 274 -13.40 -11.98 17.51
CA LYS A 274 -14.39 -13.06 17.41
C LYS A 274 -15.63 -12.77 18.25
N GLU A 275 -15.45 -12.29 19.48
CA GLU A 275 -16.56 -11.90 20.37
C GLU A 275 -17.44 -10.82 19.73
N LYS A 276 -16.81 -9.78 19.16
CA LYS A 276 -17.53 -8.62 18.61
C LYS A 276 -18.17 -8.88 17.25
N PHE A 277 -17.49 -9.59 16.36
CA PHE A 277 -17.90 -9.75 14.96
C PHE A 277 -18.33 -11.17 14.56
N GLY A 278 -18.23 -12.13 15.46
CA GLY A 278 -18.61 -13.55 15.19
C GLY A 278 -17.71 -14.28 14.21
N LYS A 279 -16.57 -13.67 13.84
CA LYS A 279 -15.57 -14.23 12.89
C LYS A 279 -14.17 -14.05 13.44
N GLU A 280 -13.27 -14.97 13.14
CA GLU A 280 -11.87 -14.87 13.58
C GLU A 280 -11.07 -14.04 12.56
N PRO A 281 -10.21 -13.11 13.02
CA PRO A 281 -9.26 -12.44 12.15
C PRO A 281 -8.17 -13.44 11.74
N LYS A 282 -7.55 -13.24 10.59
CA LYS A 282 -6.39 -14.05 10.20
C LYS A 282 -5.09 -13.31 10.53
N ILE A 283 -4.12 -14.06 10.98
CA ILE A 283 -2.83 -13.53 11.42
C ILE A 283 -1.76 -13.95 10.42
N TYR A 284 -1.02 -12.97 9.90
CA TYR A 284 0.08 -13.20 8.97
C TYR A 284 1.36 -12.56 9.51
N PRO A 285 2.24 -13.33 10.20
CA PRO A 285 3.59 -12.89 10.47
C PRO A 285 4.31 -12.64 9.14
N VAL A 286 4.92 -11.47 8.97
CA VAL A 286 5.56 -11.12 7.72
C VAL A 286 7.04 -10.85 7.90
N LYS A 287 7.81 -11.15 6.85
CA LYS A 287 9.21 -10.87 6.74
C LYS A 287 9.48 -10.10 5.46
N ILE A 288 10.26 -9.03 5.58
CA ILE A 288 10.70 -8.28 4.41
C ILE A 288 11.66 -9.15 3.60
N SER A 289 11.35 -9.32 2.33
CA SER A 289 12.10 -10.17 1.41
C SER A 289 12.48 -9.42 0.15
N ASP A 290 13.40 -10.01 -0.63
CA ASP A 290 13.72 -9.50 -1.95
C ASP A 290 12.52 -9.61 -2.90
N GLY A 291 12.46 -8.70 -3.87
CA GLY A 291 11.47 -8.72 -4.93
C GLY A 291 11.71 -9.83 -5.96
N ALA A 292 10.98 -9.73 -7.07
CA ALA A 292 11.04 -10.73 -8.14
C ALA A 292 12.49 -11.00 -8.60
N ARG A 293 12.87 -12.27 -8.56
CA ARG A 293 14.22 -12.74 -8.94
C ARG A 293 14.18 -14.18 -9.41
N ARG A 294 15.23 -14.58 -10.14
CA ARG A 294 15.47 -15.97 -10.46
C ARG A 294 15.94 -16.71 -9.20
N LEU A 295 15.35 -17.86 -8.94
CA LEU A 295 15.83 -18.79 -7.93
C LEU A 295 16.80 -19.76 -8.60
N ASN A 296 17.96 -19.99 -7.99
CA ASN A 296 18.97 -20.91 -8.50
C ASN A 296 18.63 -22.35 -8.14
#